data_8c9f8244a32fed30e7bb10a25f1b5fad
#
_entry.id   8c9f8244a32fed30e7bb10a25f1b5fad
#
_cell.length_a   1.000
_cell.length_b   1.000
_cell.length_c   1.000
_cell.angle_alpha   90.00
_cell.angle_beta   90.00
_cell.angle_gamma   90.00
#
_symmetry.space_group_name_H-M   'P 1'
#
loop_
_entity.id
_entity.type
_entity.pdbx_description
1 polymer ?
#
loop_
_entity_poly.entity_id
_entity_poly.type
_entity_poly.pdbx_seq_one_letter_code
_entity_poly.pdbx_strand_id
1 'polypeptide(L)'
;MLRSRTLASFCVLFMLVAVAFAQSTPLPAPVYVTVAFNTAVLQTAEAQHVFSDLQVKFAPRQTHLQQLNAQVEALKKQINDNTAPLSEADKSAKMHTLDTEERQLQREADDFKGDTDSASQQAFQSVAQKLYAFLQNYAKQHAYTLVIDRGSDAAPVVWYAAANADITAELIKAYDLETATTPAGRTNANPHLPAAPTPH
;
A
#
# COMPACT_ATOMS: atom_id res chain seq x y z
N MET A 1 -73.90 -48.82 21.35
CA MET A 1 -73.26 -48.14 20.20
C MET A 1 -72.67 -46.81 20.56
N LEU A 2 -71.90 -46.69 21.67
CA LEU A 2 -71.40 -45.36 22.14
C LEU A 2 -69.89 -45.42 22.55
N ARG A 3 -69.18 -46.47 22.16
CA ARG A 3 -67.72 -46.61 22.50
C ARG A 3 -66.74 -46.43 21.33
N SER A 4 -67.24 -46.20 20.09
CA SER A 4 -66.38 -46.12 18.91
C SER A 4 -66.03 -44.70 18.50
N ARG A 5 -66.70 -43.68 19.06
CA ARG A 5 -66.49 -42.29 18.61
C ARG A 5 -65.44 -41.48 19.39
N THR A 6 -65.04 -41.96 20.57
CA THR A 6 -64.04 -41.32 21.42
C THR A 6 -62.59 -41.64 21.09
N LEU A 7 -62.35 -42.82 20.43
CA LEU A 7 -61.00 -43.20 20.03
C LEU A 7 -60.48 -42.51 18.77
N ALA A 8 -61.40 -42.08 17.85
CA ALA A 8 -61.02 -41.40 16.64
C ALA A 8 -60.60 -39.95 16.89
N SER A 9 -61.12 -39.31 17.98
CA SER A 9 -60.81 -37.90 18.30
C SER A 9 -59.46 -37.73 18.97
N PHE A 10 -58.89 -38.78 19.60
CA PHE A 10 -57.62 -38.70 20.32
C PHE A 10 -56.41 -38.90 19.40
N CYS A 11 -56.58 -39.61 18.25
CA CYS A 11 -55.50 -39.80 17.24
C CYS A 11 -55.28 -38.57 16.37
N VAL A 12 -56.27 -37.71 16.15
CA VAL A 12 -56.12 -36.48 15.33
C VAL A 12 -55.41 -35.41 16.11
N LEU A 13 -55.53 -35.35 17.45
CA LEU A 13 -54.83 -34.36 18.28
C LEU A 13 -53.32 -34.67 18.47
N PHE A 14 -52.90 -35.93 18.29
CA PHE A 14 -51.50 -36.37 18.43
C PHE A 14 -50.67 -36.15 17.16
N MET A 15 -51.32 -35.96 15.99
CA MET A 15 -50.64 -35.77 14.71
C MET A 15 -50.29 -34.29 14.41
N LEU A 16 -50.77 -33.34 15.22
CA LEU A 16 -50.55 -31.92 15.00
C LEU A 16 -49.36 -31.31 15.76
N VAL A 17 -48.64 -32.08 16.56
CA VAL A 17 -47.48 -31.63 17.35
C VAL A 17 -46.12 -31.94 16.68
N ALA A 18 -46.12 -32.61 15.53
CA ALA A 18 -44.88 -33.07 14.88
C ALA A 18 -44.26 -32.14 13.81
N VAL A 19 -44.75 -30.88 13.65
CA VAL A 19 -44.30 -30.01 12.55
C VAL A 19 -43.67 -28.70 13.02
N ALA A 20 -43.18 -28.64 14.24
CA ALA A 20 -42.47 -27.46 14.73
C ALA A 20 -40.99 -27.74 14.99
N PHE A 21 -40.32 -28.60 14.20
CA PHE A 21 -38.88 -28.56 14.07
C PHE A 21 -38.59 -27.40 13.08
N ALA A 22 -38.47 -26.19 13.62
CA ALA A 22 -37.96 -25.06 12.92
C ALA A 22 -36.67 -25.53 12.20
N GLN A 23 -36.69 -25.51 10.88
CA GLN A 23 -35.51 -25.63 10.04
C GLN A 23 -34.63 -24.39 10.34
N SER A 24 -33.76 -24.52 11.36
CA SER A 24 -32.61 -23.63 11.50
C SER A 24 -31.79 -23.88 10.25
N THR A 25 -31.94 -23.03 9.24
CA THR A 25 -30.99 -22.95 8.12
C THR A 25 -29.62 -22.80 8.77
N PRO A 26 -28.70 -23.75 8.58
CA PRO A 26 -27.37 -23.61 9.13
C PRO A 26 -26.78 -22.31 8.58
N LEU A 27 -26.38 -21.41 9.45
CA LEU A 27 -25.62 -20.24 9.06
C LEU A 27 -24.41 -20.73 8.26
N PRO A 28 -24.09 -20.11 7.11
CA PRO A 28 -22.91 -20.48 6.33
C PRO A 28 -21.68 -20.44 7.25
N ALA A 29 -20.83 -21.46 7.13
CA ALA A 29 -19.61 -21.53 7.93
C ALA A 29 -18.77 -20.27 7.69
N PRO A 30 -18.22 -19.64 8.75
CA PRO A 30 -17.43 -18.45 8.60
C PRO A 30 -16.15 -18.75 7.80
N VAL A 31 -15.85 -17.92 6.82
CA VAL A 31 -14.65 -18.02 5.98
C VAL A 31 -13.64 -16.98 6.45
N TYR A 32 -12.53 -17.47 6.99
CA TYR A 32 -11.41 -16.63 7.45
C TYR A 32 -10.26 -16.73 6.46
N VAL A 33 -9.72 -15.57 6.07
CA VAL A 33 -8.60 -15.49 5.11
C VAL A 33 -7.53 -14.56 5.64
N THR A 34 -6.32 -14.69 5.10
CA THR A 34 -5.19 -13.83 5.43
C THR A 34 -4.71 -13.11 4.19
N VAL A 35 -4.09 -11.95 4.39
CA VAL A 35 -3.45 -11.17 3.34
C VAL A 35 -2.14 -10.57 3.87
N ALA A 36 -1.08 -10.56 3.06
CA ALA A 36 0.13 -9.77 3.32
C ALA A 36 -0.08 -8.39 2.69
N PHE A 37 -0.81 -7.49 3.40
CA PHE A 37 -1.32 -6.27 2.80
C PHE A 37 -0.22 -5.36 2.24
N ASN A 38 0.85 -5.10 2.99
CA ASN A 38 1.96 -4.28 2.52
C ASN A 38 2.65 -4.88 1.28
N THR A 39 2.82 -6.21 1.27
CA THR A 39 3.37 -6.93 0.12
C THR A 39 2.44 -6.80 -1.08
N ALA A 40 1.13 -6.95 -0.86
CA ALA A 40 0.13 -6.79 -1.91
C ALA A 40 0.20 -5.40 -2.53
N VAL A 41 0.25 -4.33 -1.71
CA VAL A 41 0.38 -2.95 -2.20
C VAL A 41 1.58 -2.79 -3.13
N LEU A 42 2.77 -3.25 -2.70
CA LEU A 42 4.01 -3.08 -3.45
C LEU A 42 4.07 -3.92 -4.74
N GLN A 43 3.30 -5.01 -4.81
CA GLN A 43 3.29 -5.92 -5.96
C GLN A 43 2.22 -5.58 -7.00
N THR A 44 1.30 -4.65 -6.72
CA THR A 44 0.34 -4.20 -7.74
C THR A 44 1.04 -3.54 -8.93
N ALA A 45 0.49 -3.69 -10.12
CA ALA A 45 0.97 -3.03 -11.33
C ALA A 45 0.99 -1.50 -11.18
N GLU A 46 -0.01 -0.93 -10.50
CA GLU A 46 -0.07 0.50 -10.20
C GLU A 46 1.12 0.96 -9.35
N ALA A 47 1.44 0.25 -8.27
CA ALA A 47 2.58 0.60 -7.41
C ALA A 47 3.89 0.53 -8.19
N GLN A 48 4.12 -0.53 -8.96
CA GLN A 48 5.32 -0.69 -9.78
C GLN A 48 5.48 0.48 -10.76
N HIS A 49 4.39 0.92 -11.40
CA HIS A 49 4.41 2.05 -12.32
C HIS A 49 4.76 3.35 -11.58
N VAL A 50 4.07 3.65 -10.47
CA VAL A 50 4.31 4.87 -9.70
C VAL A 50 5.73 4.93 -9.15
N PHE A 51 6.29 3.84 -8.65
CA PHE A 51 7.68 3.81 -8.18
C PHE A 51 8.68 3.94 -9.33
N SER A 52 8.39 3.38 -10.50
CA SER A 52 9.20 3.60 -11.71
C SER A 52 9.20 5.08 -12.13
N ASP A 53 8.05 5.73 -12.10
CA ASP A 53 7.93 7.16 -12.41
C ASP A 53 8.72 8.03 -11.42
N LEU A 54 8.70 7.66 -10.13
CA LEU A 54 9.51 8.34 -9.13
C LEU A 54 11.01 8.20 -9.39
N GLN A 55 11.48 7.02 -9.80
CA GLN A 55 12.88 6.82 -10.19
C GLN A 55 13.28 7.73 -11.35
N VAL A 56 12.45 7.80 -12.40
CA VAL A 56 12.68 8.69 -13.55
C VAL A 56 12.69 10.14 -13.12
N LYS A 57 11.75 10.55 -12.27
CA LYS A 57 11.65 11.93 -11.75
C LYS A 57 12.90 12.36 -10.97
N PHE A 58 13.44 11.46 -10.14
CA PHE A 58 14.57 11.77 -9.27
C PHE A 58 15.95 11.49 -9.91
N ALA A 59 16.02 10.79 -11.03
CA ALA A 59 17.28 10.43 -11.72
C ALA A 59 18.16 11.65 -12.05
N PRO A 60 17.65 12.79 -12.56
CA PRO A 60 18.50 13.96 -12.84
C PRO A 60 19.18 14.51 -11.59
N ARG A 61 18.46 14.57 -10.47
CA ARG A 61 18.99 15.07 -9.20
C ARG A 61 20.02 14.11 -8.60
N GLN A 62 19.79 12.80 -8.73
CA GLN A 62 20.78 11.79 -8.35
C GLN A 62 22.08 11.94 -9.16
N THR A 63 21.97 12.15 -10.48
CA THR A 63 23.12 12.40 -11.36
C THR A 63 23.87 13.66 -10.95
N HIS A 64 23.16 14.73 -10.64
CA HIS A 64 23.77 15.98 -10.14
C HIS A 64 24.56 15.77 -8.85
N LEU A 65 24.01 15.05 -7.88
CA LEU A 65 24.70 14.72 -6.63
C LEU A 65 25.97 13.89 -6.88
N GLN A 66 25.92 12.95 -7.82
CA GLN A 66 27.11 12.19 -8.22
C GLN A 66 28.21 13.06 -8.83
N GLN A 67 27.81 14.04 -9.66
CA GLN A 67 28.75 15.00 -10.26
C GLN A 67 29.36 15.92 -9.19
N LEU A 68 28.57 16.44 -8.28
CA LEU A 68 29.05 17.29 -7.18
C LEU A 68 30.00 16.51 -6.26
N ASN A 69 29.68 15.27 -5.94
CA ASN A 69 30.59 14.40 -5.18
C ASN A 69 31.91 14.15 -5.92
N ALA A 70 31.89 13.93 -7.24
CA ALA A 70 33.08 13.77 -8.04
C ALA A 70 33.95 15.05 -8.07
N GLN A 71 33.33 16.23 -8.07
CA GLN A 71 34.04 17.52 -7.99
C GLN A 71 34.74 17.68 -6.62
N VAL A 72 34.04 17.40 -5.53
CA VAL A 72 34.61 17.39 -4.18
C VAL A 72 35.82 16.45 -4.09
N GLU A 73 35.71 15.23 -4.59
CA GLU A 73 36.83 14.28 -4.59
C GLU A 73 38.00 14.71 -5.49
N ALA A 74 37.72 15.34 -6.62
CA ALA A 74 38.75 15.91 -7.48
C ALA A 74 39.51 17.08 -6.81
N LEU A 75 38.80 17.96 -6.08
CA LEU A 75 39.41 19.05 -5.31
C LEU A 75 40.29 18.51 -4.18
N LYS A 76 39.84 17.50 -3.45
CA LYS A 76 40.63 16.81 -2.41
C LYS A 76 41.93 16.27 -2.98
N LYS A 77 41.88 15.60 -4.14
CA LYS A 77 43.06 15.07 -4.81
C LYS A 77 44.04 16.21 -5.20
N GLN A 78 43.52 17.30 -5.78
CA GLN A 78 44.36 18.45 -6.16
C GLN A 78 45.06 19.14 -4.99
N ILE A 79 44.39 19.21 -3.83
CA ILE A 79 44.97 19.83 -2.63
C ILE A 79 46.06 18.92 -2.03
N ASN A 80 45.91 17.59 -2.14
CA ASN A 80 46.81 16.60 -1.57
C ASN A 80 47.90 16.12 -2.57
N ASP A 81 47.94 16.66 -3.79
CA ASP A 81 48.92 16.26 -4.79
C ASP A 81 50.29 16.85 -4.47
N ASN A 82 51.22 15.98 -4.09
CA ASN A 82 52.60 16.36 -3.78
C ASN A 82 53.50 16.48 -5.02
N THR A 83 53.01 16.08 -6.21
CA THR A 83 53.80 16.11 -7.45
C THR A 83 53.78 17.48 -8.12
N ALA A 84 52.75 18.29 -7.85
CA ALA A 84 52.65 19.65 -8.29
C ALA A 84 52.26 20.56 -7.10
N PRO A 85 53.24 21.00 -6.27
CA PRO A 85 52.95 21.75 -5.07
C PRO A 85 52.28 23.09 -5.42
N LEU A 86 51.10 23.32 -4.82
CA LEU A 86 50.36 24.58 -4.95
C LEU A 86 51.06 25.68 -4.13
N SER A 87 50.90 26.95 -4.56
CA SER A 87 51.24 28.08 -3.70
C SER A 87 50.32 28.07 -2.45
N GLU A 88 50.77 28.66 -1.34
CA GLU A 88 49.96 28.76 -0.11
C GLU A 88 48.63 29.51 -0.36
N ALA A 89 48.64 30.53 -1.24
CA ALA A 89 47.45 31.25 -1.64
C ALA A 89 46.46 30.38 -2.41
N ASP A 90 46.94 29.58 -3.40
CA ASP A 90 46.10 28.69 -4.19
C ASP A 90 45.56 27.54 -3.35
N LYS A 91 46.38 27.01 -2.44
CA LYS A 91 45.94 25.96 -1.50
C LYS A 91 44.83 26.47 -0.59
N SER A 92 44.99 27.65 -0.02
CA SER A 92 43.96 28.31 0.82
C SER A 92 42.67 28.54 0.04
N ALA A 93 42.74 29.04 -1.19
CA ALA A 93 41.57 29.24 -2.04
C ALA A 93 40.84 27.92 -2.37
N LYS A 94 41.60 26.86 -2.72
CA LYS A 94 40.99 25.54 -2.98
C LYS A 94 40.36 24.90 -1.72
N MET A 95 40.97 25.07 -0.56
CA MET A 95 40.39 24.60 0.71
C MET A 95 39.07 25.31 1.01
N HIS A 96 38.96 26.61 0.79
CA HIS A 96 37.71 27.35 0.96
C HIS A 96 36.62 26.87 -0.03
N THR A 97 36.99 26.61 -1.28
CA THR A 97 36.08 26.05 -2.28
C THR A 97 35.61 24.65 -1.87
N LEU A 98 36.54 23.80 -1.42
CA LEU A 98 36.22 22.46 -0.94
C LEU A 98 35.21 22.51 0.20
N ASP A 99 35.43 23.33 1.23
CA ASP A 99 34.50 23.47 2.38
C ASP A 99 33.10 23.91 1.91
N THR A 100 33.04 24.80 0.93
CA THR A 100 31.77 25.28 0.36
C THR A 100 31.02 24.17 -0.40
N GLU A 101 31.74 23.43 -1.25
CA GLU A 101 31.15 22.33 -2.06
C GLU A 101 30.76 21.15 -1.19
N GLU A 102 31.54 20.80 -0.16
CA GLU A 102 31.17 19.76 0.81
C GLU A 102 29.89 20.09 1.56
N ARG A 103 29.74 21.34 2.01
CA ARG A 103 28.50 21.78 2.66
C ARG A 103 27.32 21.79 1.69
N GLN A 104 27.55 22.14 0.44
CA GLN A 104 26.51 22.10 -0.60
C GLN A 104 26.08 20.65 -0.85
N LEU A 105 27.04 19.75 -1.06
CA LEU A 105 26.77 18.32 -1.28
C LEU A 105 25.94 17.74 -0.12
N GLN A 106 26.35 18.04 1.12
CA GLN A 106 25.62 17.53 2.29
C GLN A 106 24.16 18.02 2.31
N ARG A 107 23.93 19.33 2.12
CA ARG A 107 22.55 19.87 2.12
C ARG A 107 21.72 19.27 1.00
N GLU A 108 22.26 19.22 -0.22
CA GLU A 108 21.52 18.69 -1.37
C GLU A 108 21.24 17.18 -1.23
N ALA A 109 22.14 16.42 -0.60
CA ALA A 109 21.94 15.00 -0.32
C ALA A 109 20.84 14.79 0.74
N ASP A 110 20.84 15.60 1.80
CA ASP A 110 19.82 15.53 2.85
C ASP A 110 18.43 15.90 2.29
N ASP A 111 18.35 16.98 1.48
CA ASP A 111 17.12 17.39 0.82
C ASP A 111 16.63 16.32 -0.17
N PHE A 112 17.54 15.74 -0.96
CA PHE A 112 17.19 14.66 -1.89
C PHE A 112 16.63 13.44 -1.16
N LYS A 113 17.26 13.05 -0.05
CA LYS A 113 16.79 11.94 0.79
C LYS A 113 15.39 12.23 1.33
N GLY A 114 15.18 13.41 1.92
CA GLY A 114 13.88 13.80 2.48
C GLY A 114 12.76 13.80 1.44
N ASP A 115 13.05 14.36 0.24
CA ASP A 115 12.08 14.43 -0.86
C ASP A 115 11.75 13.03 -1.42
N THR A 116 12.75 12.17 -1.58
CA THR A 116 12.53 10.79 -2.07
C THR A 116 11.78 9.94 -1.08
N ASP A 117 12.11 10.02 0.22
CA ASP A 117 11.41 9.31 1.29
C ASP A 117 9.94 9.77 1.37
N SER A 118 9.71 11.09 1.34
CA SER A 118 8.35 11.66 1.36
C SER A 118 7.53 11.25 0.14
N ALA A 119 8.11 11.33 -1.06
CA ALA A 119 7.41 10.94 -2.29
C ALA A 119 7.08 9.44 -2.32
N SER A 120 8.01 8.60 -1.86
CA SER A 120 7.80 7.14 -1.77
C SER A 120 6.70 6.78 -0.78
N GLN A 121 6.68 7.45 0.37
CA GLN A 121 5.64 7.24 1.37
C GLN A 121 4.26 7.68 0.87
N GLN A 122 4.17 8.83 0.20
CA GLN A 122 2.92 9.31 -0.39
C GLN A 122 2.42 8.37 -1.49
N ALA A 123 3.31 7.87 -2.35
CA ALA A 123 2.99 6.90 -3.38
C ALA A 123 2.42 5.61 -2.77
N PHE A 124 3.12 5.04 -1.78
CA PHE A 124 2.67 3.86 -1.06
C PHE A 124 1.28 4.08 -0.43
N GLN A 125 1.08 5.17 0.30
CA GLN A 125 -0.19 5.47 0.95
C GLN A 125 -1.33 5.62 -0.05
N SER A 126 -1.07 6.25 -1.20
CA SER A 126 -2.09 6.42 -2.25
C SER A 126 -2.56 5.07 -2.80
N VAL A 127 -1.64 4.17 -3.13
CA VAL A 127 -1.98 2.82 -3.64
C VAL A 127 -2.63 1.98 -2.53
N ALA A 128 -2.11 2.06 -1.30
CA ALA A 128 -2.65 1.33 -0.15
C ALA A 128 -4.11 1.70 0.13
N GLN A 129 -4.47 2.98 0.05
CA GLN A 129 -5.86 3.42 0.23
C GLN A 129 -6.79 2.84 -0.83
N LYS A 130 -6.36 2.81 -2.09
CA LYS A 130 -7.15 2.25 -3.20
C LYS A 130 -7.30 0.73 -3.04
N LEU A 131 -6.20 0.03 -2.77
CA LEU A 131 -6.23 -1.42 -2.55
C LEU A 131 -7.08 -1.79 -1.34
N TYR A 132 -7.05 -1.00 -0.27
CA TYR A 132 -7.90 -1.23 0.91
C TYR A 132 -9.39 -1.08 0.58
N ALA A 133 -9.78 -0.05 -0.16
CA ALA A 133 -11.16 0.13 -0.60
C ALA A 133 -11.61 -1.02 -1.52
N PHE A 134 -10.75 -1.47 -2.42
CA PHE A 134 -10.98 -2.63 -3.25
C PHE A 134 -11.14 -3.91 -2.42
N LEU A 135 -10.23 -4.17 -1.46
CA LEU A 135 -10.28 -5.33 -0.58
C LEU A 135 -11.60 -5.44 0.18
N GLN A 136 -12.15 -4.33 0.67
CA GLN A 136 -13.46 -4.35 1.35
C GLN A 136 -14.59 -4.83 0.45
N ASN A 137 -14.59 -4.44 -0.83
CA ASN A 137 -15.58 -4.88 -1.81
C ASN A 137 -15.33 -6.33 -2.21
N TYR A 138 -14.09 -6.70 -2.45
CA TYR A 138 -13.66 -8.06 -2.76
C TYR A 138 -14.06 -9.05 -1.66
N ALA A 139 -13.83 -8.69 -0.40
CA ALA A 139 -14.21 -9.53 0.74
C ALA A 139 -15.73 -9.76 0.82
N LYS A 140 -16.53 -8.74 0.55
CA LYS A 140 -18.00 -8.86 0.49
C LYS A 140 -18.45 -9.77 -0.65
N GLN A 141 -17.88 -9.61 -1.84
CA GLN A 141 -18.22 -10.42 -3.02
C GLN A 141 -17.89 -11.91 -2.82
N HIS A 142 -16.80 -12.20 -2.11
CA HIS A 142 -16.36 -13.57 -1.79
C HIS A 142 -16.94 -14.13 -0.49
N ALA A 143 -17.85 -13.38 0.16
CA ALA A 143 -18.47 -13.78 1.43
C ALA A 143 -17.45 -14.12 2.54
N TYR A 144 -16.29 -13.45 2.56
CA TYR A 144 -15.32 -13.61 3.64
C TYR A 144 -15.88 -12.99 4.92
N THR A 145 -15.81 -13.77 6.01
CA THR A 145 -16.26 -13.31 7.33
C THR A 145 -15.22 -12.42 7.99
N LEU A 146 -13.94 -12.73 7.75
CA LEU A 146 -12.82 -11.99 8.33
C LEU A 146 -11.60 -12.07 7.40
N VAL A 147 -10.94 -10.93 7.20
CA VAL A 147 -9.65 -10.83 6.53
C VAL A 147 -8.64 -10.31 7.55
N ILE A 148 -7.54 -11.04 7.73
CA ILE A 148 -6.49 -10.73 8.71
C ILE A 148 -5.22 -10.37 7.96
N ASP A 149 -4.66 -9.20 8.25
CA ASP A 149 -3.30 -8.90 7.78
C ASP A 149 -2.31 -9.78 8.54
N ARG A 150 -1.54 -10.59 7.82
CA ARG A 150 -0.55 -11.48 8.43
C ARG A 150 0.71 -10.75 8.91
N GLY A 151 0.84 -9.45 8.65
CA GLY A 151 2.02 -8.66 8.98
C GLY A 151 3.18 -8.93 8.01
N SER A 152 4.39 -8.66 8.47
CA SER A 152 5.64 -8.92 7.72
C SER A 152 6.36 -10.16 8.25
N ASP A 153 7.30 -10.70 7.46
CA ASP A 153 8.12 -11.84 7.90
C ASP A 153 8.97 -11.51 9.14
N ALA A 154 9.32 -10.23 9.34
CA ALA A 154 10.05 -9.79 10.52
C ALA A 154 9.16 -9.59 11.76
N ALA A 155 7.87 -9.37 11.58
CA ALA A 155 6.88 -9.16 12.65
C ALA A 155 5.54 -9.82 12.26
N PRO A 156 5.46 -11.15 12.30
CA PRO A 156 4.26 -11.88 11.91
C PRO A 156 3.14 -11.68 12.93
N VAL A 157 1.95 -11.33 12.45
CA VAL A 157 0.72 -11.30 13.25
C VAL A 157 0.05 -12.68 13.23
N VAL A 158 0.15 -13.39 12.10
CA VAL A 158 -0.35 -14.75 11.91
C VAL A 158 0.82 -15.71 11.84
N TRP A 159 0.90 -16.64 12.80
CA TRP A 159 1.97 -17.62 12.88
C TRP A 159 1.79 -18.81 11.94
N TYR A 160 0.54 -19.13 11.63
CA TYR A 160 0.20 -20.21 10.71
C TYR A 160 -1.12 -19.92 10.00
N ALA A 161 -1.13 -20.08 8.71
CA ALA A 161 -2.33 -20.16 7.89
C ALA A 161 -2.12 -21.24 6.83
N ALA A 162 -3.17 -21.96 6.48
CA ALA A 162 -3.11 -22.88 5.35
C ALA A 162 -2.91 -22.09 4.05
N ALA A 163 -2.24 -22.67 3.07
CA ALA A 163 -1.92 -21.97 1.80
C ALA A 163 -3.18 -21.46 1.07
N ASN A 164 -4.28 -22.16 1.17
CA ASN A 164 -5.56 -21.76 0.59
C ASN A 164 -6.31 -20.66 1.37
N ALA A 165 -5.79 -20.25 2.53
CA ALA A 165 -6.32 -19.12 3.31
C ALA A 165 -5.62 -17.79 2.98
N ASP A 166 -4.48 -17.81 2.29
CA ASP A 166 -3.77 -16.60 1.87
C ASP A 166 -4.31 -16.15 0.51
N ILE A 167 -4.96 -14.99 0.50
CA ILE A 167 -5.57 -14.41 -0.71
C ILE A 167 -4.70 -13.32 -1.35
N THR A 168 -3.43 -13.18 -0.94
CA THR A 168 -2.57 -12.08 -1.38
C THR A 168 -2.42 -12.03 -2.89
N ALA A 169 -2.13 -13.17 -3.53
CA ALA A 169 -1.91 -13.23 -4.98
C ALA A 169 -3.21 -13.02 -5.77
N GLU A 170 -4.32 -13.59 -5.29
CA GLU A 170 -5.64 -13.44 -5.89
C GLU A 170 -6.12 -11.99 -5.81
N LEU A 171 -5.90 -11.32 -4.66
CA LEU A 171 -6.25 -9.93 -4.44
C LEU A 171 -5.49 -9.01 -5.42
N ILE A 172 -4.16 -9.19 -5.55
CA ILE A 172 -3.33 -8.43 -6.49
C ILE A 172 -3.85 -8.59 -7.91
N LYS A 173 -4.04 -9.83 -8.35
CA LYS A 173 -4.53 -10.13 -9.68
C LYS A 173 -5.90 -9.50 -9.96
N ALA A 174 -6.82 -9.59 -9.01
CA ALA A 174 -8.17 -9.02 -9.15
C ALA A 174 -8.12 -7.48 -9.21
N TYR A 175 -7.29 -6.85 -8.38
CA TYR A 175 -7.08 -5.39 -8.39
C TYR A 175 -6.48 -4.91 -9.71
N ASP A 176 -5.43 -5.56 -10.19
CA ASP A 176 -4.78 -5.20 -11.45
C ASP A 176 -5.72 -5.34 -12.66
N LEU A 177 -6.59 -6.36 -12.67
CA LEU A 177 -7.61 -6.53 -13.71
C LEU A 177 -8.66 -5.40 -13.68
N GLU A 178 -9.12 -4.99 -12.48
CA GLU A 178 -10.09 -3.90 -12.35
C GLU A 178 -9.50 -2.56 -12.77
N THR A 179 -8.27 -2.27 -12.33
CA THR A 179 -7.57 -1.02 -12.66
C THR A 179 -7.20 -0.93 -14.15
N ALA A 180 -6.84 -2.05 -14.79
CA ALA A 180 -6.56 -2.10 -16.22
C ALA A 180 -7.82 -1.86 -17.08
N THR A 181 -8.99 -2.24 -16.59
CA THR A 181 -10.28 -2.08 -17.31
C THR A 181 -10.93 -0.72 -17.07
N THR A 182 -10.51 0.00 -16.03
CA THR A 182 -11.03 1.35 -15.75
C THR A 182 -10.13 2.37 -16.45
N PRO A 183 -10.58 3.03 -17.56
CA PRO A 183 -9.75 4.07 -18.20
C PRO A 183 -9.40 5.14 -17.17
N ALA A 184 -8.12 5.51 -17.09
CA ALA A 184 -7.61 6.60 -16.26
C ALA A 184 -8.29 7.92 -16.69
N GLY A 185 -9.45 8.25 -16.08
CA GLY A 185 -10.23 9.41 -16.48
C GLY A 185 -11.50 9.68 -15.68
N ARG A 186 -11.86 8.84 -14.71
CA ARG A 186 -12.95 9.17 -13.79
C ARG A 186 -12.41 9.48 -12.39
N THR A 187 -11.69 10.58 -12.28
CA THR A 187 -11.68 11.34 -11.04
C THR A 187 -13.13 11.68 -10.74
N ASN A 188 -13.69 11.09 -9.70
CA ASN A 188 -14.90 11.60 -9.08
C ASN A 188 -14.61 13.03 -8.65
N ALA A 189 -14.88 13.97 -9.54
CA ALA A 189 -15.04 15.36 -9.18
C ALA A 189 -16.14 15.42 -8.14
N ASN A 190 -15.78 15.59 -6.90
CA ASN A 190 -16.69 15.86 -5.80
C ASN A 190 -17.35 17.23 -6.08
N PRO A 191 -18.65 17.31 -6.42
CA PRO A 191 -19.29 18.58 -6.71
C PRO A 191 -19.85 19.14 -5.40
N HIS A 192 -19.01 19.61 -4.47
CA HIS A 192 -19.47 20.50 -3.41
C HIS A 192 -18.32 21.24 -2.73
N LEU A 193 -17.85 22.28 -3.38
CA LEU A 193 -17.24 23.43 -2.71
C LEU A 193 -18.21 24.61 -2.90
N PRO A 194 -18.79 25.19 -1.83
CA PRO A 194 -19.56 26.41 -1.94
C PRO A 194 -18.63 27.59 -2.29
N ALA A 195 -19.03 28.37 -3.28
CA ALA A 195 -18.34 29.57 -3.71
C ALA A 195 -18.15 30.56 -2.54
N ALA A 196 -16.93 31.07 -2.39
CA ALA A 196 -16.62 32.14 -1.47
C ALA A 196 -17.36 33.44 -1.89
N PRO A 197 -17.86 34.26 -0.95
CA PRO A 197 -18.49 35.52 -1.26
C PRO A 197 -17.45 36.55 -1.74
N THR A 198 -17.77 37.21 -2.85
CA THR A 198 -17.03 38.37 -3.36
C THR A 198 -17.16 39.56 -2.41
N PRO A 199 -16.08 40.28 -2.08
CA PRO A 199 -16.17 41.54 -1.33
C PRO A 199 -16.66 42.68 -2.23
N HIS A 200 -17.60 43.45 -1.69
CA HIS A 200 -18.00 44.76 -2.20
C HIS A 200 -17.02 45.82 -1.75
#